data_70a364c964caa3cb4449c3766f5d7274
#
_entry.id   70a364c964caa3cb4449c3766f5d7274
#
_cell.length_a   1.000
_cell.length_b   1.000
_cell.length_c   1.000
_cell.angle_alpha   90.00
_cell.angle_beta   90.00
_cell.angle_gamma   90.00
#
_symmetry.space_group_name_H-M   'P 1'
#
loop_
_entity.id
_entity.type
_entity.pdbx_description
1 polymer ?
#
loop_
_entity_poly.entity_id
_entity_poly.type
_entity_poly.pdbx_seq_one_letter_code
_entity_poly.pdbx_strand_id
1 'polypeptide(L)'
;VDRAGGTGRFLSEVVKHIHKKFEGQDGIWSNYVESHLLPRLNGFEILMASYAMAHLQLDLLLQETGYKPQSTQRLRVYLTNSLEESHPDTGTLFANWVSNEANEANYIKRDTPVMCIIGNPPYSGESSNKGEWIMSLMDDYKKEPNSTERLNERNPKWINDDYVKFLRYGQHFIEKNGTGVLAFINPNGFLDNPTFRGMRWNLLKTYDKIYTIDLHGNSKKKETSPDGSIDQNVFDIMQGVSINIFLCTRQISQNP
;
A
#
# COMPACT_ATOMS: atom_id res chain seq x y z
N VAL A 1 3.19 3.21 -5.96
CA VAL A 1 3.87 2.07 -5.32
C VAL A 1 2.84 1.13 -4.75
N ASP A 2 2.94 -0.16 -5.08
CA ASP A 2 2.15 -1.22 -4.45
C ASP A 2 2.96 -1.79 -3.28
N ARG A 3 2.45 -1.66 -2.06
CA ARG A 3 3.15 -2.03 -0.82
C ARG A 3 2.76 -3.42 -0.29
N ALA A 4 1.77 -4.06 -0.90
CA ALA A 4 1.37 -5.43 -0.61
C ALA A 4 1.10 -6.13 -1.95
N GLY A 5 2.17 -6.21 -2.77
CA GLY A 5 2.12 -6.46 -4.21
C GLY A 5 1.40 -7.74 -4.61
N GLY A 6 1.39 -8.75 -3.76
CA GLY A 6 0.83 -10.04 -4.10
C GLY A 6 1.42 -10.54 -5.42
N THR A 7 0.56 -10.96 -6.33
CA THR A 7 0.96 -11.37 -7.69
C THR A 7 1.10 -10.20 -8.68
N GLY A 8 1.15 -8.94 -8.22
CA GLY A 8 1.34 -7.75 -9.07
C GLY A 8 0.07 -7.24 -9.76
N ARG A 9 -1.12 -7.65 -9.32
CA ARG A 9 -2.39 -7.27 -9.99
C ARG A 9 -2.62 -5.77 -10.08
N PHE A 10 -2.39 -5.02 -8.99
CA PHE A 10 -2.55 -3.57 -9.03
C PHE A 10 -1.57 -2.91 -10.00
N LEU A 11 -0.32 -3.35 -10.01
CA LEU A 11 0.68 -2.85 -10.95
C LEU A 11 0.30 -3.18 -12.38
N SER A 12 -0.22 -4.38 -12.65
CA SER A 12 -0.70 -4.79 -13.97
C SER A 12 -1.84 -3.90 -14.45
N GLU A 13 -2.82 -3.60 -13.61
CA GLU A 13 -3.92 -2.70 -13.97
C GLU A 13 -3.45 -1.26 -14.21
N VAL A 14 -2.44 -0.78 -13.48
CA VAL A 14 -1.79 0.51 -13.75
C VAL A 14 -1.14 0.51 -15.13
N VAL A 15 -0.39 -0.56 -15.50
CA VAL A 15 0.22 -0.70 -16.83
C VAL A 15 -0.85 -0.66 -17.92
N LYS A 16 -1.91 -1.48 -17.80
CA LYS A 16 -3.03 -1.52 -18.76
C LYS A 16 -3.70 -0.15 -18.90
N HIS A 17 -4.00 0.51 -17.79
CA HIS A 17 -4.64 1.83 -17.80
C HIS A 17 -3.79 2.88 -18.50
N ILE A 18 -2.47 2.86 -18.27
CA ILE A 18 -1.55 3.78 -18.93
C ILE A 18 -1.42 3.42 -20.41
N HIS A 19 -1.22 2.13 -20.76
CA HIS A 19 -1.08 1.67 -22.13
C HIS A 19 -2.28 2.07 -23.00
N LYS A 20 -3.49 1.98 -22.45
CA LYS A 20 -4.71 2.43 -23.14
C LYS A 20 -4.65 3.89 -23.65
N LYS A 21 -3.87 4.75 -22.99
CA LYS A 21 -3.67 6.15 -23.43
C LYS A 21 -2.72 6.28 -24.59
N PHE A 22 -2.00 5.22 -24.94
CA PHE A 22 -1.06 5.13 -26.03
C PHE A 22 -1.60 4.33 -27.24
N GLU A 23 -2.88 3.95 -27.25
CA GLU A 23 -3.52 3.32 -28.39
C GLU A 23 -3.29 4.15 -29.65
N GLY A 24 -2.75 3.52 -30.72
CA GLY A 24 -2.36 4.20 -31.96
C GLY A 24 -1.02 4.96 -31.90
N GLN A 25 -0.27 4.86 -30.81
CA GLN A 25 1.04 5.53 -30.63
C GLN A 25 2.15 4.53 -30.29
N ASP A 26 2.14 3.35 -30.87
CA ASP A 26 3.03 2.23 -30.54
C ASP A 26 4.53 2.61 -30.69
N GLY A 27 4.85 3.54 -31.58
CA GLY A 27 6.23 3.98 -31.83
C GLY A 27 6.91 4.64 -30.64
N ILE A 28 6.14 5.24 -29.71
CA ILE A 28 6.69 5.91 -28.53
C ILE A 28 6.51 5.10 -27.25
N TRP A 29 5.73 4.03 -27.28
CA TRP A 29 5.38 3.24 -26.11
C TRP A 29 6.60 2.66 -25.41
N SER A 30 7.50 2.00 -26.12
CA SER A 30 8.69 1.38 -25.52
C SER A 30 9.58 2.43 -24.84
N ASN A 31 9.77 3.60 -25.44
CA ASN A 31 10.53 4.68 -24.83
C ASN A 31 9.83 5.22 -23.56
N TYR A 32 8.49 5.35 -23.59
CA TYR A 32 7.73 5.77 -22.40
C TYR A 32 7.85 4.76 -21.27
N VAL A 33 7.75 3.47 -21.58
CA VAL A 33 7.90 2.39 -20.58
C VAL A 33 9.25 2.54 -19.87
N GLU A 34 10.34 2.66 -20.60
CA GLU A 34 11.68 2.76 -20.01
C GLU A 34 11.93 4.08 -19.27
N SER A 35 11.54 5.18 -19.86
CA SER A 35 11.88 6.50 -19.31
C SER A 35 10.95 6.94 -18.17
N HIS A 36 9.71 6.45 -18.16
CA HIS A 36 8.67 6.96 -17.27
C HIS A 36 7.93 5.90 -16.47
N LEU A 37 7.60 4.75 -17.04
CA LEU A 37 6.79 3.75 -16.36
C LEU A 37 7.64 2.93 -15.37
N LEU A 38 8.67 2.23 -15.85
CA LEU A 38 9.51 1.37 -15.02
C LEU A 38 10.17 2.11 -13.84
N PRO A 39 10.70 3.34 -13.98
CA PRO A 39 11.28 4.06 -12.87
C PRO A 39 10.29 4.45 -11.75
N ARG A 40 9.00 4.51 -12.06
CA ARG A 40 7.94 4.97 -11.15
C ARG A 40 7.05 3.87 -10.63
N LEU A 41 7.07 2.70 -11.27
CA LEU A 41 6.25 1.54 -10.90
C LEU A 41 7.03 0.65 -9.94
N ASN A 42 6.71 0.72 -8.64
CA ASN A 42 7.41 -0.03 -7.63
C ASN A 42 6.45 -0.96 -6.87
N GLY A 43 6.86 -2.19 -6.63
CA GLY A 43 6.13 -3.18 -5.86
C GLY A 43 6.97 -3.76 -4.73
N PHE A 44 6.34 -4.05 -3.59
CA PHE A 44 6.97 -4.74 -2.47
C PHE A 44 6.15 -5.98 -2.12
N GLU A 45 6.81 -7.11 -2.01
CA GLU A 45 6.21 -8.38 -1.66
C GLU A 45 7.12 -9.15 -0.70
N ILE A 46 6.54 -9.81 0.28
CA ILE A 46 7.29 -10.58 1.28
C ILE A 46 7.39 -12.07 0.93
N LEU A 47 6.43 -12.58 0.15
CA LEU A 47 6.37 -13.98 -0.22
C LEU A 47 7.08 -14.23 -1.54
N MET A 48 8.10 -15.10 -1.55
CA MET A 48 8.88 -15.43 -2.73
C MET A 48 8.01 -15.90 -3.91
N ALA A 49 7.01 -16.74 -3.66
CA ALA A 49 6.13 -17.23 -4.73
C ALA A 49 5.33 -16.10 -5.38
N SER A 50 4.74 -15.21 -4.59
CA SER A 50 4.00 -14.05 -5.09
C SER A 50 4.92 -13.06 -5.82
N TYR A 51 6.12 -12.84 -5.29
CA TYR A 51 7.15 -12.02 -5.93
C TYR A 51 7.52 -12.54 -7.33
N ALA A 52 7.81 -13.84 -7.45
CA ALA A 52 8.13 -14.46 -8.74
C ALA A 52 6.96 -14.36 -9.73
N MET A 53 5.72 -14.60 -9.24
CA MET A 53 4.52 -14.46 -10.07
C MET A 53 4.28 -13.01 -10.51
N ALA A 54 4.56 -12.03 -9.66
CA ALA A 54 4.44 -10.61 -10.03
C ALA A 54 5.40 -10.23 -11.16
N HIS A 55 6.65 -10.68 -11.07
CA HIS A 55 7.62 -10.47 -12.15
C HIS A 55 7.15 -11.11 -13.46
N LEU A 56 6.76 -12.40 -13.43
CA LEU A 56 6.29 -13.09 -14.62
C LEU A 56 5.06 -12.42 -15.24
N GLN A 57 4.07 -12.06 -14.41
CA GLN A 57 2.83 -11.45 -14.88
C GLN A 57 3.07 -10.07 -15.51
N LEU A 58 3.90 -9.24 -14.89
CA LEU A 58 4.23 -7.92 -15.42
C LEU A 58 5.08 -7.99 -16.69
N ASP A 59 6.02 -8.93 -16.76
CA ASP A 59 6.85 -9.14 -17.95
C ASP A 59 6.01 -9.59 -19.13
N LEU A 60 5.16 -10.60 -18.95
CA LEU A 60 4.22 -11.06 -19.99
C LEU A 60 3.28 -9.94 -20.44
N LEU A 61 2.72 -9.17 -19.50
CA LEU A 61 1.85 -8.05 -19.84
C LEU A 61 2.57 -6.99 -20.67
N LEU A 62 3.81 -6.62 -20.30
CA LEU A 62 4.59 -5.66 -21.07
C LEU A 62 4.88 -6.17 -22.47
N GLN A 63 5.19 -7.47 -22.64
CA GLN A 63 5.36 -8.08 -23.95
C GLN A 63 4.06 -8.02 -24.77
N GLU A 64 2.91 -8.32 -24.17
CA GLU A 64 1.58 -8.23 -24.82
C GLU A 64 1.25 -6.80 -25.28
N THR A 65 1.74 -5.78 -24.58
CA THR A 65 1.58 -4.37 -25.01
C THR A 65 2.50 -3.96 -26.16
N GLY A 66 3.32 -4.87 -26.67
CA GLY A 66 4.29 -4.58 -27.72
C GLY A 66 5.56 -3.84 -27.24
N TYR A 67 5.77 -3.79 -25.93
CA TYR A 67 7.00 -3.24 -25.37
C TYR A 67 8.22 -4.05 -25.80
N LYS A 68 9.23 -3.36 -26.29
CA LYS A 68 10.53 -3.93 -26.68
C LYS A 68 11.61 -3.33 -25.79
N PRO A 69 12.25 -4.10 -24.91
CA PRO A 69 13.33 -3.61 -24.06
C PRO A 69 14.46 -3.03 -24.90
N GLN A 70 14.91 -1.84 -24.52
CA GLN A 70 16.03 -1.13 -25.16
C GLN A 70 17.24 -1.03 -24.21
N SER A 71 17.03 -1.35 -22.93
CA SER A 71 18.05 -1.31 -21.90
C SER A 71 17.96 -2.54 -20.98
N THR A 72 18.87 -2.65 -20.03
CA THR A 72 18.89 -3.68 -18.99
C THR A 72 18.04 -3.31 -17.76
N GLN A 73 17.18 -2.29 -17.88
CA GLN A 73 16.34 -1.86 -16.78
C GLN A 73 15.32 -2.94 -16.41
N ARG A 74 15.27 -3.29 -15.13
CA ARG A 74 14.37 -4.33 -14.62
C ARG A 74 13.07 -3.76 -14.04
N LEU A 75 12.08 -4.63 -13.91
CA LEU A 75 10.89 -4.37 -13.12
C LEU A 75 11.29 -4.12 -11.65
N ARG A 76 10.72 -3.07 -11.05
CA ARG A 76 11.01 -2.67 -9.68
C ARG A 76 10.03 -3.30 -8.69
N VAL A 77 9.95 -4.62 -8.73
CA VAL A 77 9.29 -5.41 -7.69
C VAL A 77 10.38 -6.01 -6.81
N TYR A 78 10.25 -5.84 -5.50
CA TYR A 78 11.28 -6.18 -4.53
C TYR A 78 10.75 -7.17 -3.49
N LEU A 79 11.57 -8.17 -3.18
CA LEU A 79 11.29 -9.12 -2.11
C LEU A 79 11.69 -8.47 -0.77
N THR A 80 10.73 -7.85 -0.09
CA THR A 80 10.99 -7.12 1.15
C THR A 80 9.74 -6.98 2.01
N ASN A 81 9.92 -6.91 3.33
CA ASN A 81 8.84 -6.52 4.23
C ASN A 81 8.64 -5.00 4.17
N SER A 82 7.46 -4.56 3.73
CA SER A 82 7.12 -3.14 3.65
C SER A 82 7.14 -2.43 5.01
N LEU A 83 6.79 -3.13 6.08
CA LEU A 83 6.66 -2.58 7.43
C LEU A 83 7.96 -2.55 8.23
N GLU A 84 9.06 -3.02 7.65
CA GLU A 84 10.39 -2.88 8.23
C GLU A 84 11.05 -1.57 7.81
N GLU A 85 11.78 -0.99 8.74
CA GLU A 85 12.61 0.18 8.49
C GLU A 85 13.70 -0.15 7.45
N SER A 86 14.11 0.87 6.69
CA SER A 86 15.27 0.73 5.81
C SER A 86 16.55 0.59 6.66
N HIS A 87 17.22 -0.54 6.54
CA HIS A 87 18.53 -0.72 7.18
C HIS A 87 19.66 -0.13 6.32
N PRO A 88 20.70 0.46 6.92
CA PRO A 88 21.91 0.83 6.19
C PRO A 88 22.57 -0.42 5.62
N ASP A 89 23.26 -0.25 4.48
CA ASP A 89 23.96 -1.31 3.78
C ASP A 89 25.03 -1.96 4.70
N THR A 90 24.85 -3.22 5.04
CA THR A 90 25.81 -4.00 5.81
C THR A 90 26.75 -4.76 4.88
N GLY A 91 27.40 -4.12 3.95
CA GLY A 91 28.32 -4.63 2.92
C GLY A 91 28.96 -6.00 3.17
N THR A 92 28.19 -7.07 3.05
CA THR A 92 28.72 -8.44 3.11
C THR A 92 29.04 -8.94 1.71
N LEU A 93 30.29 -9.29 1.48
CA LEU A 93 30.87 -9.68 0.19
C LEU A 93 30.24 -10.92 -0.47
N PHE A 94 29.40 -11.67 0.22
CA PHE A 94 28.83 -12.94 -0.27
C PHE A 94 27.41 -12.86 -0.82
N ALA A 95 26.75 -11.70 -0.82
CA ALA A 95 25.36 -11.57 -1.20
C ALA A 95 25.11 -10.41 -2.18
N ASN A 96 26.03 -10.13 -3.11
CA ASN A 96 25.96 -8.94 -3.98
C ASN A 96 24.61 -8.77 -4.70
N TRP A 97 23.96 -9.85 -5.11
CA TRP A 97 22.67 -9.74 -5.79
C TRP A 97 21.52 -9.46 -4.82
N VAL A 98 21.43 -10.19 -3.71
CA VAL A 98 20.41 -10.00 -2.67
C VAL A 98 20.60 -8.66 -1.97
N SER A 99 21.87 -8.25 -1.75
CA SER A 99 22.16 -6.93 -1.16
C SER A 99 21.80 -5.78 -2.10
N ASN A 100 22.02 -5.90 -3.40
CA ASN A 100 21.66 -4.87 -4.36
C ASN A 100 20.14 -4.66 -4.41
N GLU A 101 19.35 -5.73 -4.44
CA GLU A 101 17.90 -5.64 -4.40
C GLU A 101 17.39 -5.02 -3.08
N ALA A 102 17.95 -5.44 -1.96
CA ALA A 102 17.64 -4.88 -0.65
C ALA A 102 18.00 -3.38 -0.58
N ASN A 103 19.12 -2.98 -1.15
CA ASN A 103 19.56 -1.58 -1.19
C ASN A 103 18.66 -0.72 -2.06
N GLU A 104 18.24 -1.22 -3.23
CA GLU A 104 17.25 -0.54 -4.06
C GLU A 104 15.91 -0.39 -3.34
N ALA A 105 15.41 -1.44 -2.69
CA ALA A 105 14.19 -1.38 -1.89
C ALA A 105 14.31 -0.36 -0.75
N ASN A 106 15.45 -0.33 -0.05
CA ASN A 106 15.74 0.61 1.01
C ASN A 106 15.83 2.06 0.50
N TYR A 107 16.44 2.27 -0.67
CA TYR A 107 16.46 3.58 -1.31
C TYR A 107 15.05 4.09 -1.60
N ILE A 108 14.14 3.23 -2.11
CA ILE A 108 12.76 3.62 -2.35
C ILE A 108 12.02 3.92 -1.04
N LYS A 109 12.27 3.13 0.00
CA LYS A 109 11.67 3.36 1.33
C LYS A 109 12.13 4.68 1.95
N ARG A 110 13.39 5.06 1.77
CA ARG A 110 14.00 6.20 2.44
C ARG A 110 13.96 7.48 1.62
N ASP A 111 14.35 7.41 0.34
CA ASP A 111 14.76 8.58 -0.43
C ASP A 111 13.83 8.90 -1.62
N THR A 112 13.04 7.93 -2.07
CA THR A 112 12.17 8.17 -3.24
C THR A 112 10.87 8.85 -2.83
N PRO A 113 10.49 9.98 -3.45
CA PRO A 113 9.20 10.60 -3.21
C PRO A 113 8.07 9.70 -3.74
N VAL A 114 7.25 9.20 -2.84
CA VAL A 114 6.13 8.31 -3.16
C VAL A 114 4.83 9.09 -3.17
N MET A 115 4.32 9.41 -4.36
CA MET A 115 3.12 10.22 -4.55
C MET A 115 1.83 9.41 -4.61
N CYS A 116 1.90 8.13 -4.93
CA CYS A 116 0.74 7.27 -5.02
C CYS A 116 1.05 5.89 -4.43
N ILE A 117 0.25 5.47 -3.47
CA ILE A 117 0.33 4.16 -2.83
C ILE A 117 -1.01 3.47 -3.04
N ILE A 118 -0.97 2.26 -3.59
CA ILE A 118 -2.15 1.43 -3.82
C ILE A 118 -1.89 0.03 -3.27
N GLY A 119 -2.92 -0.71 -2.93
CA GLY A 119 -2.76 -2.10 -2.52
C GLY A 119 -3.97 -2.71 -1.82
N ASN A 120 -3.82 -3.99 -1.52
CA ASN A 120 -4.71 -4.75 -0.66
C ASN A 120 -3.86 -5.36 0.47
N PRO A 121 -3.62 -4.63 1.56
CA PRO A 121 -2.77 -5.11 2.65
C PRO A 121 -3.37 -6.34 3.33
N PRO A 122 -2.56 -7.21 3.94
CA PRO A 122 -3.04 -8.40 4.63
C PRO A 122 -3.91 -8.05 5.86
N TYR A 123 -4.92 -8.90 6.13
CA TYR A 123 -5.83 -8.81 7.29
C TYR A 123 -5.47 -9.94 8.26
N SER A 124 -4.53 -9.69 9.17
CA SER A 124 -3.94 -10.75 9.99
C SER A 124 -4.63 -10.93 11.35
N GLY A 125 -5.35 -9.92 11.85
CA GLY A 125 -5.91 -9.92 13.20
C GLY A 125 -4.86 -9.96 14.32
N GLU A 126 -3.80 -10.71 14.15
CA GLU A 126 -2.58 -10.73 14.97
C GLU A 126 -1.36 -10.53 14.08
N SER A 127 -0.80 -9.34 14.15
CA SER A 127 0.37 -8.97 13.36
C SER A 127 1.66 -9.49 14.00
N SER A 128 2.51 -10.09 13.18
CA SER A 128 3.91 -10.40 13.53
C SER A 128 4.85 -9.19 13.38
N ASN A 129 4.42 -8.14 12.68
CA ASN A 129 5.19 -6.93 12.44
C ASN A 129 5.23 -6.06 13.70
N LYS A 130 6.22 -6.27 14.56
CA LYS A 130 6.39 -5.58 15.86
C LYS A 130 7.69 -4.81 15.94
N GLY A 131 8.32 -4.47 14.82
CA GLY A 131 9.54 -3.66 14.76
C GLY A 131 9.32 -2.28 15.39
N GLU A 132 10.33 -1.75 16.05
CA GLU A 132 10.25 -0.47 16.80
C GLU A 132 9.78 0.68 15.92
N TRP A 133 10.26 0.76 14.70
CA TRP A 133 9.91 1.83 13.77
C TRP A 133 8.40 1.87 13.47
N ILE A 134 7.82 0.76 13.00
CA ILE A 134 6.37 0.76 12.69
C ILE A 134 5.52 0.93 13.94
N MET A 135 5.96 0.39 15.09
CA MET A 135 5.24 0.56 16.34
C MET A 135 5.28 2.01 16.84
N SER A 136 6.38 2.73 16.63
CA SER A 136 6.46 4.17 16.94
C SER A 136 5.50 4.99 16.07
N LEU A 137 5.39 4.67 14.78
CA LEU A 137 4.39 5.30 13.90
C LEU A 137 2.95 5.03 14.36
N MET A 138 2.69 3.82 14.86
CA MET A 138 1.37 3.43 15.35
C MET A 138 0.94 4.18 16.63
N ASP A 139 1.85 4.77 17.36
CA ASP A 139 1.51 5.55 18.57
C ASP A 139 0.59 6.74 18.26
N ASP A 140 0.67 7.31 17.06
CA ASP A 140 -0.25 8.37 16.62
C ASP A 140 -1.71 7.91 16.52
N TYR A 141 -1.93 6.66 16.12
CA TYR A 141 -3.27 6.07 16.02
C TYR A 141 -3.84 5.66 17.39
N LYS A 142 -2.98 5.55 18.41
CA LYS A 142 -3.32 5.13 19.78
C LYS A 142 -3.56 6.31 20.74
N LYS A 143 -3.70 7.52 20.22
CA LYS A 143 -4.04 8.71 20.98
C LYS A 143 -5.53 9.03 20.90
N GLU A 144 -6.08 9.63 21.96
CA GLU A 144 -7.43 10.17 21.92
C GLU A 144 -7.51 11.34 20.91
N PRO A 145 -8.66 11.50 20.24
CA PRO A 145 -8.86 12.61 19.32
C PRO A 145 -8.50 13.96 19.95
N ASN A 146 -7.70 14.74 19.24
CA ASN A 146 -7.22 16.06 19.68
C ASN A 146 -6.50 16.08 21.04
N SER A 147 -5.85 14.99 21.40
CA SER A 147 -5.15 14.83 22.67
C SER A 147 -3.81 14.13 22.51
N THR A 148 -2.94 14.27 23.50
CA THR A 148 -1.70 13.47 23.65
C THR A 148 -1.91 12.23 24.51
N GLU A 149 -3.08 12.11 25.13
CA GLU A 149 -3.40 10.97 25.98
C GLU A 149 -3.61 9.70 25.15
N ARG A 150 -3.18 8.57 25.69
CA ARG A 150 -3.41 7.28 25.04
C ARG A 150 -4.87 6.88 25.10
N LEU A 151 -5.32 6.21 24.05
CA LEU A 151 -6.63 5.59 24.02
C LEU A 151 -6.84 4.67 25.25
N ASN A 152 -7.90 4.92 25.98
CA ASN A 152 -8.32 4.06 27.11
C ASN A 152 -9.15 2.89 26.58
N GLU A 153 -8.50 1.97 25.88
CA GLU A 153 -9.12 0.77 25.29
C GLU A 153 -8.76 -0.46 26.08
N ARG A 154 -9.76 -1.26 26.47
CA ARG A 154 -9.57 -2.52 27.17
C ARG A 154 -8.94 -3.61 26.30
N ASN A 155 -9.17 -3.55 24.97
CA ASN A 155 -8.63 -4.52 24.03
C ASN A 155 -8.08 -3.81 22.77
N PRO A 156 -6.83 -3.30 22.84
CA PRO A 156 -6.21 -2.59 21.73
C PRO A 156 -5.71 -3.53 20.60
N LYS A 157 -6.09 -4.81 20.62
CA LYS A 157 -5.61 -5.81 19.66
C LYS A 157 -5.87 -5.39 18.22
N TRP A 158 -7.08 -4.92 17.92
CA TRP A 158 -7.53 -4.61 16.58
C TRP A 158 -6.76 -3.44 15.92
N ILE A 159 -6.30 -2.46 16.69
CA ILE A 159 -5.54 -1.33 16.16
C ILE A 159 -4.13 -1.73 15.72
N ASN A 160 -3.66 -2.90 16.14
CA ASN A 160 -2.35 -3.44 15.76
C ASN A 160 -2.43 -4.45 14.59
N ASP A 161 -3.57 -4.59 13.93
CA ASP A 161 -3.71 -5.42 12.73
C ASP A 161 -2.80 -4.88 11.60
N ASP A 162 -2.34 -5.76 10.73
CA ASP A 162 -1.42 -5.39 9.66
C ASP A 162 -2.01 -4.34 8.72
N TYR A 163 -3.28 -4.43 8.33
CA TYR A 163 -3.87 -3.41 7.46
C TYR A 163 -3.83 -2.01 8.07
N VAL A 164 -3.95 -1.90 9.40
CA VAL A 164 -3.85 -0.61 10.11
C VAL A 164 -2.43 -0.08 10.06
N LYS A 165 -1.44 -0.96 10.23
CA LYS A 165 -0.02 -0.61 10.08
C LYS A 165 0.31 -0.16 8.66
N PHE A 166 -0.24 -0.85 7.65
CA PHE A 166 -0.07 -0.44 6.26
C PHE A 166 -0.71 0.92 5.98
N LEU A 167 -1.88 1.22 6.54
CA LEU A 167 -2.49 2.55 6.45
C LEU A 167 -1.60 3.62 7.09
N ARG A 168 -1.09 3.39 8.30
CA ARG A 168 -0.19 4.34 8.96
C ARG A 168 1.13 4.52 8.22
N TYR A 169 1.66 3.43 7.71
CA TYR A 169 2.85 3.42 6.87
C TYR A 169 2.66 4.24 5.59
N GLY A 170 1.57 4.00 4.86
CA GLY A 170 1.23 4.79 3.68
C GLY A 170 1.05 6.27 3.99
N GLN A 171 0.35 6.59 5.08
CA GLN A 171 0.18 7.95 5.56
C GLN A 171 1.52 8.64 5.85
N HIS A 172 2.47 7.94 6.47
CA HIS A 172 3.81 8.47 6.75
C HIS A 172 4.52 8.96 5.48
N PHE A 173 4.43 8.21 4.37
CA PHE A 173 5.03 8.65 3.11
C PHE A 173 4.32 9.86 2.49
N ILE A 174 2.99 9.91 2.59
CA ILE A 174 2.23 11.07 2.11
C ILE A 174 2.55 12.30 2.96
N GLU A 175 2.65 12.17 4.27
CA GLU A 175 3.07 13.24 5.18
C GLU A 175 4.49 13.73 4.86
N LYS A 176 5.41 12.80 4.62
CA LYS A 176 6.80 13.12 4.26
C LYS A 176 6.90 13.89 2.94
N ASN A 177 6.06 13.56 1.95
CA ASN A 177 6.02 14.23 0.66
C ASN A 177 5.22 15.54 0.68
N GLY A 178 4.31 15.68 1.63
CA GLY A 178 3.37 16.79 1.70
C GLY A 178 2.16 16.69 0.78
N THR A 179 2.21 15.85 -0.23
CA THR A 179 1.09 15.59 -1.17
C THR A 179 1.07 14.13 -1.60
N GLY A 180 -0.10 13.64 -2.00
CA GLY A 180 -0.21 12.31 -2.59
C GLY A 180 -1.55 11.62 -2.40
N VAL A 181 -1.60 10.39 -2.86
CA VAL A 181 -2.79 9.53 -2.83
C VAL A 181 -2.45 8.20 -2.18
N LEU A 182 -3.27 7.79 -1.22
CA LEU A 182 -3.27 6.46 -0.63
C LEU A 182 -4.60 5.79 -0.95
N ALA A 183 -4.58 4.63 -1.61
CA ALA A 183 -5.79 3.90 -1.97
C ALA A 183 -5.68 2.43 -1.62
N PHE A 184 -6.47 1.98 -0.65
CA PHE A 184 -6.46 0.60 -0.19
C PHE A 184 -7.83 -0.03 -0.17
N ILE A 185 -7.87 -1.36 -0.40
CA ILE A 185 -8.96 -2.23 0.02
C ILE A 185 -8.55 -2.80 1.38
N ASN A 186 -9.40 -2.64 2.39
CA ASN A 186 -9.11 -3.14 3.75
C ASN A 186 -10.41 -3.37 4.53
N PRO A 187 -10.36 -4.07 5.69
CA PRO A 187 -11.51 -4.27 6.54
C PRO A 187 -12.22 -2.95 6.88
N ASN A 188 -13.55 -2.95 6.81
CA ASN A 188 -14.37 -1.76 7.06
C ASN A 188 -14.53 -1.43 8.56
N GLY A 189 -14.08 -2.29 9.47
CA GLY A 189 -14.25 -2.10 10.92
C GLY A 189 -13.65 -0.81 11.49
N PHE A 190 -12.65 -0.20 10.81
CA PHE A 190 -12.09 1.07 11.26
C PHE A 190 -13.04 2.26 11.05
N LEU A 191 -14.06 2.12 10.21
CA LEU A 191 -15.01 3.19 9.90
C LEU A 191 -15.90 3.54 11.08
N ASP A 192 -16.35 2.56 11.85
CA ASP A 192 -17.36 2.72 12.91
C ASP A 192 -16.89 2.29 14.31
N ASN A 193 -15.97 1.33 14.42
CA ASN A 193 -15.56 0.78 15.71
C ASN A 193 -14.85 1.84 16.56
N PRO A 194 -15.26 2.04 17.83
CA PRO A 194 -14.66 3.03 18.74
C PRO A 194 -13.16 2.90 18.97
N THR A 195 -12.60 1.68 18.91
CA THR A 195 -11.16 1.43 19.04
C THR A 195 -10.33 2.23 18.05
N PHE A 196 -10.87 2.54 16.88
CA PHE A 196 -10.16 3.26 15.82
C PHE A 196 -10.41 4.79 15.81
N ARG A 197 -11.01 5.37 16.85
CA ARG A 197 -11.30 6.81 16.88
C ARG A 197 -10.05 7.69 16.73
N GLY A 198 -8.95 7.30 17.38
CA GLY A 198 -7.66 7.99 17.25
C GLY A 198 -7.08 7.90 15.84
N MET A 199 -7.17 6.71 15.22
CA MET A 199 -6.81 6.49 13.84
C MET A 199 -7.64 7.38 12.89
N ARG A 200 -8.98 7.36 13.02
CA ARG A 200 -9.86 8.19 12.19
C ARG A 200 -9.55 9.68 12.33
N TRP A 201 -9.34 10.14 13.55
CA TRP A 201 -8.93 11.52 13.82
C TRP A 201 -7.62 11.89 13.09
N ASN A 202 -6.62 11.01 13.16
CA ASN A 202 -5.34 11.23 12.53
C ASN A 202 -5.46 11.25 11.00
N LEU A 203 -6.24 10.34 10.40
CA LEU A 203 -6.53 10.33 8.97
C LEU A 203 -7.23 11.62 8.52
N LEU A 204 -8.27 12.07 9.25
CA LEU A 204 -9.00 13.31 8.95
C LEU A 204 -8.11 14.57 9.08
N LYS A 205 -7.11 14.55 9.95
CA LYS A 205 -6.15 15.64 10.09
C LYS A 205 -5.15 15.70 8.92
N THR A 206 -4.74 14.55 8.41
CA THR A 206 -3.72 14.45 7.36
C THR A 206 -4.28 14.68 5.97
N TYR A 207 -5.46 14.12 5.67
CA TYR A 207 -6.01 14.13 4.30
C TYR A 207 -7.08 15.19 4.10
N ASP A 208 -7.04 15.83 2.94
CA ASP A 208 -8.01 16.86 2.55
C ASP A 208 -9.34 16.26 2.08
N LYS A 209 -9.27 15.07 1.45
CA LYS A 209 -10.45 14.35 0.96
C LYS A 209 -10.28 12.86 1.23
N ILE A 210 -11.34 12.26 1.73
CA ILE A 210 -11.44 10.81 1.95
C ILE A 210 -12.70 10.32 1.26
N TYR A 211 -12.51 9.36 0.34
CA TYR A 211 -13.61 8.66 -0.32
C TYR A 211 -13.63 7.22 0.17
N THR A 212 -14.79 6.76 0.58
CA THR A 212 -14.98 5.38 1.04
C THR A 212 -16.15 4.76 0.32
N ILE A 213 -15.94 3.57 -0.22
CA ILE A 213 -16.98 2.67 -0.72
C ILE A 213 -17.01 1.49 0.24
N ASP A 214 -18.06 1.40 1.07
CA ASP A 214 -18.27 0.22 1.90
C ASP A 214 -18.85 -0.89 1.03
N LEU A 215 -18.17 -2.02 0.97
CA LEU A 215 -18.58 -3.20 0.21
C LEU A 215 -19.35 -4.19 1.07
N HIS A 216 -19.55 -3.86 2.35
CA HIS A 216 -20.29 -4.67 3.32
C HIS A 216 -19.80 -6.13 3.44
N GLY A 217 -20.73 -7.11 3.49
CA GLY A 217 -20.42 -8.53 3.51
C GLY A 217 -19.87 -9.04 4.85
N ASN A 218 -20.20 -8.37 5.97
CA ASN A 218 -19.76 -8.80 7.29
C ASN A 218 -20.65 -9.92 7.83
N SER A 219 -20.23 -11.16 7.66
CA SER A 219 -20.99 -12.32 8.10
C SER A 219 -21.18 -12.39 9.65
N LYS A 220 -20.28 -11.79 10.43
CA LYS A 220 -20.40 -11.71 11.90
C LYS A 220 -21.50 -10.74 12.33
N LYS A 221 -21.72 -9.67 11.56
CA LYS A 221 -22.83 -8.72 11.77
C LYS A 221 -24.15 -9.22 11.17
N LYS A 222 -24.13 -10.34 10.42
CA LYS A 222 -25.30 -10.89 9.70
C LYS A 222 -25.93 -9.83 8.80
N GLU A 223 -25.11 -9.12 8.06
CA GLU A 223 -25.58 -8.09 7.13
C GLU A 223 -26.46 -8.71 6.06
N THR A 224 -27.47 -7.96 5.63
CA THR A 224 -28.42 -8.38 4.60
C THR A 224 -28.44 -7.37 3.47
N SER A 225 -28.53 -7.86 2.25
CA SER A 225 -28.71 -7.05 1.04
C SER A 225 -30.07 -6.35 1.03
N PRO A 226 -30.27 -5.31 0.23
CA PRO A 226 -31.55 -4.59 0.16
C PRO A 226 -32.77 -5.45 -0.21
N ASP A 227 -32.56 -6.59 -0.84
CA ASP A 227 -33.59 -7.57 -1.19
C ASP A 227 -33.91 -8.57 -0.06
N GLY A 228 -33.24 -8.44 1.10
CA GLY A 228 -33.39 -9.32 2.26
C GLY A 228 -32.54 -10.61 2.22
N SER A 229 -31.78 -10.85 1.17
CA SER A 229 -30.82 -11.96 1.11
C SER A 229 -29.62 -11.71 2.02
N ILE A 230 -28.85 -12.78 2.29
CA ILE A 230 -27.57 -12.63 3.02
C ILE A 230 -26.60 -11.84 2.14
N ASP A 231 -26.04 -10.77 2.70
CA ASP A 231 -25.02 -10.00 2.03
C ASP A 231 -23.71 -10.78 1.97
N GLN A 232 -23.28 -11.15 0.75
CA GLN A 232 -22.08 -11.94 0.52
C GLN A 232 -20.87 -11.04 0.43
N ASN A 233 -19.80 -11.42 1.14
CA ASN A 233 -18.52 -10.74 1.02
C ASN A 233 -17.94 -10.86 -0.40
N VAL A 234 -17.31 -9.81 -0.89
CA VAL A 234 -16.60 -9.83 -2.19
C VAL A 234 -15.34 -10.71 -2.17
N PHE A 235 -14.87 -11.05 -0.97
CA PHE A 235 -13.79 -12.02 -0.74
C PHE A 235 -14.33 -13.18 0.10
N ASP A 236 -13.63 -14.30 0.10
CA ASP A 236 -13.97 -15.46 0.96
C ASP A 236 -13.47 -15.26 2.41
N ILE A 237 -14.00 -14.20 3.05
CA ILE A 237 -13.66 -13.82 4.43
C ILE A 237 -14.91 -13.40 5.21
N MET A 238 -14.82 -13.42 6.53
CA MET A 238 -15.94 -13.05 7.41
C MET A 238 -16.03 -11.55 7.74
N GLN A 239 -14.98 -10.79 7.48
CA GLN A 239 -14.94 -9.34 7.78
C GLN A 239 -15.43 -8.56 6.58
N GLY A 240 -16.34 -7.62 6.78
CA GLY A 240 -16.71 -6.65 5.75
C GLY A 240 -15.50 -5.82 5.31
N VAL A 241 -15.48 -5.43 4.06
CA VAL A 241 -14.37 -4.67 3.46
C VAL A 241 -14.84 -3.36 2.85
N SER A 242 -13.91 -2.43 2.73
CA SER A 242 -14.15 -1.14 2.09
C SER A 242 -13.00 -0.76 1.17
N ILE A 243 -13.30 -0.02 0.11
CA ILE A 243 -12.32 0.67 -0.73
C ILE A 243 -12.19 2.08 -0.20
N ASN A 244 -10.98 2.49 0.12
CA ASN A 244 -10.71 3.79 0.70
C ASN A 244 -9.66 4.52 -0.12
N ILE A 245 -9.96 5.78 -0.48
CA ILE A 245 -9.06 6.66 -1.23
C ILE A 245 -8.87 7.94 -0.42
N PHE A 246 -7.64 8.18 -0.02
CA PHE A 246 -7.21 9.30 0.78
C PHE A 246 -6.35 10.24 -0.07
N LEU A 247 -6.73 11.50 -0.17
CA LEU A 247 -6.01 12.52 -0.94
C LEU A 247 -5.47 13.61 -0.03
N CYS A 248 -4.18 13.86 -0.16
CA CYS A 248 -3.51 15.02 0.40
C CYS A 248 -3.04 15.92 -0.76
N THR A 249 -3.58 17.12 -0.86
CA THR A 249 -3.29 18.09 -1.93
C THR A 249 -2.55 19.33 -1.42
N ARG A 250 -2.50 19.50 -0.08
CA ARG A 250 -1.79 20.60 0.54
C ARG A 250 -0.29 20.33 0.43
N GLN A 251 0.45 21.32 -0.03
CA GLN A 251 1.86 21.38 0.34
C GLN A 251 1.87 21.59 1.86
N ILE A 252 2.18 20.54 2.60
CA ILE A 252 2.43 20.67 4.04
C ILE A 252 3.62 21.63 4.12
N SER A 253 3.36 22.89 4.51
CA SER A 253 4.44 23.83 4.77
C SER A 253 5.34 23.16 5.80
N GLN A 254 6.52 22.78 5.39
CA GLN A 254 7.60 22.44 6.29
C GLN A 254 7.94 23.74 7.02
N ASN A 255 7.21 24.03 8.08
CA ASN A 255 7.67 25.01 9.06
C ASN A 255 8.76 24.33 9.89
N PRO A 256 9.93 24.95 10.00
CA PRO A 256 11.10 24.45 10.72
C PRO A 256 10.84 24.24 12.20
#